data_6643c117512abcd78c8ffcfe6594131d
#
_entry.id   6643c117512abcd78c8ffcfe6594131d
#
_cell.length_a   1.000
_cell.length_b   1.000
_cell.length_c   1.000
_cell.angle_alpha   90.00
_cell.angle_beta   90.00
_cell.angle_gamma   90.00
#
_symmetry.space_group_name_H-M   'P 1'
#
loop_
_entity.id
_entity.type
_entity.pdbx_description
1 polymer ?
#
loop_
_entity_poly.entity_id
_entity_poly.type
_entity_poly.pdbx_seq_one_letter_code
_entity_poly.pdbx_strand_id
1 'polypeptide(L)'
;MQFQNPEKQQPRISETAWISETAIIIGDVTIGENVYVAHNAVIRADEPGSSIVIGDNCNVQDNVIIHGLSNSKVSVGNNTSLAHGCIVHGPCVLGEGCFVGFGAVVFDCTIGKDNLILHNATVRKVDIPDGKVVPDGAIITEQKDVAQLADLSPEDSDFKKSVIAVNLHLVEGYTNLSKEV
;
A
#
# COMPACT_ATOMS: atom_id res chain seq x y z
N MET A 1 17.03 -2.50 -0.34
CA MET A 1 17.78 -3.42 0.55
C MET A 1 16.81 -4.36 1.26
N GLN A 2 17.14 -5.66 1.35
CA GLN A 2 16.28 -6.68 1.98
C GLN A 2 17.00 -7.21 3.23
N PHE A 3 16.27 -7.32 4.34
CA PHE A 3 16.83 -7.75 5.62
C PHE A 3 15.96 -8.80 6.29
N GLN A 4 16.64 -9.68 7.02
CA GLN A 4 16.03 -10.62 7.93
C GLN A 4 15.58 -9.89 9.21
N ASN A 5 14.44 -10.26 9.78
CA ASN A 5 14.03 -9.78 11.11
C ASN A 5 14.65 -10.61 12.24
N PRO A 6 14.48 -10.23 13.53
CA PRO A 6 15.00 -11.00 14.67
C PRO A 6 14.51 -12.46 14.73
N GLU A 7 13.36 -12.79 14.14
CA GLU A 7 12.81 -14.15 14.04
C GLU A 7 13.36 -14.93 12.83
N LYS A 8 14.36 -14.37 12.13
CA LYS A 8 15.01 -14.95 10.95
C LYS A 8 14.10 -15.13 9.73
N GLN A 9 13.00 -14.42 9.67
CA GLN A 9 12.15 -14.37 8.50
C GLN A 9 12.72 -13.38 7.48
N GLN A 10 12.61 -13.73 6.19
CA GLN A 10 13.09 -12.92 5.08
C GLN A 10 11.96 -12.56 4.13
N PRO A 11 12.06 -11.41 3.43
CA PRO A 11 11.11 -11.05 2.39
C PRO A 11 11.04 -12.10 1.28
N ARG A 12 9.83 -12.34 0.79
CA ARG A 12 9.52 -13.13 -0.42
C ARG A 12 8.98 -12.18 -1.47
N ILE A 13 9.74 -11.96 -2.52
CA ILE A 13 9.45 -10.97 -3.55
C ILE A 13 9.36 -11.68 -4.90
N SER A 14 8.30 -11.42 -5.67
CA SER A 14 8.15 -11.93 -7.03
C SER A 14 9.29 -11.45 -7.92
N GLU A 15 9.75 -12.31 -8.82
CA GLU A 15 10.79 -11.99 -9.82
C GLU A 15 10.36 -10.89 -10.81
N THR A 16 9.05 -10.67 -10.95
CA THR A 16 8.49 -9.63 -11.82
C THR A 16 8.33 -8.28 -11.12
N ALA A 17 8.53 -8.21 -9.80
CA ALA A 17 8.47 -6.95 -9.07
C ALA A 17 9.76 -6.14 -9.26
N TRP A 18 9.62 -4.82 -9.41
CA TRP A 18 10.77 -3.92 -9.40
C TRP A 18 10.89 -3.22 -8.05
N ILE A 19 12.06 -3.35 -7.45
CA ILE A 19 12.36 -2.80 -6.12
C ILE A 19 13.54 -1.83 -6.24
N SER A 20 13.33 -0.57 -5.87
CA SER A 20 14.41 0.41 -5.81
C SER A 20 15.54 -0.04 -4.89
N GLU A 21 16.78 0.23 -5.25
CA GLU A 21 17.96 -0.05 -4.42
C GLU A 21 17.93 0.66 -3.06
N THR A 22 17.23 1.79 -2.97
CA THR A 22 17.10 2.56 -1.73
C THR A 22 15.89 2.15 -0.89
N ALA A 23 15.02 1.28 -1.38
CA ALA A 23 13.91 0.73 -0.60
C ALA A 23 14.42 -0.24 0.47
N ILE A 24 13.76 -0.25 1.63
CA ILE A 24 14.09 -1.13 2.78
C ILE A 24 12.92 -2.08 3.01
N ILE A 25 13.18 -3.38 2.93
CA ILE A 25 12.17 -4.43 3.14
C ILE A 25 12.69 -5.39 4.21
N ILE A 26 11.96 -5.58 5.31
CA ILE A 26 12.41 -6.34 6.47
C ILE A 26 11.37 -7.37 6.91
N GLY A 27 11.81 -8.62 7.10
CA GLY A 27 11.05 -9.66 7.81
C GLY A 27 10.01 -10.37 6.97
N ASP A 28 8.90 -10.77 7.59
CA ASP A 28 7.82 -11.54 6.94
C ASP A 28 6.97 -10.68 6.00
N VAL A 29 7.59 -10.27 4.90
CA VAL A 29 6.96 -9.49 3.84
C VAL A 29 6.84 -10.35 2.59
N THR A 30 5.64 -10.39 2.00
CA THR A 30 5.40 -11.00 0.69
C THR A 30 4.97 -9.92 -0.30
N ILE A 31 5.64 -9.85 -1.46
CA ILE A 31 5.36 -8.90 -2.53
C ILE A 31 5.02 -9.70 -3.79
N GLY A 32 3.84 -9.43 -4.36
CA GLY A 32 3.27 -10.08 -5.52
C GLY A 32 3.92 -9.68 -6.85
N GLU A 33 3.27 -10.07 -7.94
CA GLU A 33 3.76 -9.87 -9.31
C GLU A 33 3.59 -8.41 -9.75
N ASN A 34 4.52 -7.93 -10.57
CA ASN A 34 4.50 -6.60 -11.20
C ASN A 34 4.33 -5.44 -10.21
N VAL A 35 4.81 -5.61 -8.97
CA VAL A 35 4.76 -4.55 -7.96
C VAL A 35 5.92 -3.59 -8.18
N TYR A 36 5.60 -2.28 -8.16
CA TYR A 36 6.59 -1.22 -8.17
C TYR A 36 6.86 -0.73 -6.74
N VAL A 37 8.10 -0.84 -6.25
CA VAL A 37 8.51 -0.26 -4.96
C VAL A 37 9.54 0.82 -5.19
N ALA A 38 9.14 2.06 -4.97
CA ALA A 38 9.91 3.26 -5.26
C ALA A 38 11.00 3.56 -4.22
N HIS A 39 11.68 4.70 -4.42
CA HIS A 39 12.82 5.10 -3.62
C HIS A 39 12.44 5.42 -2.17
N ASN A 40 13.30 4.98 -1.24
CA ASN A 40 13.15 5.22 0.20
C ASN A 40 11.84 4.68 0.82
N ALA A 41 11.11 3.80 0.13
CA ALA A 41 9.99 3.11 0.74
C ALA A 41 10.50 2.16 1.84
N VAL A 42 9.80 2.09 2.98
CA VAL A 42 10.13 1.21 4.10
C VAL A 42 8.97 0.27 4.37
N ILE A 43 9.20 -1.03 4.19
CA ILE A 43 8.21 -2.09 4.39
C ILE A 43 8.78 -3.04 5.43
N ARG A 44 8.25 -3.02 6.67
CA ARG A 44 8.85 -3.81 7.75
C ARG A 44 7.83 -4.59 8.57
N ALA A 45 8.06 -5.90 8.65
CA ALA A 45 7.40 -6.85 9.52
C ALA A 45 8.46 -7.45 10.45
N ASP A 46 8.93 -6.65 11.40
CA ASP A 46 10.06 -6.97 12.27
C ASP A 46 9.67 -7.07 13.75
N GLU A 47 8.42 -6.83 14.08
CA GLU A 47 7.88 -7.16 15.39
C GLU A 47 7.43 -8.63 15.46
N PRO A 48 7.45 -9.27 16.65
CA PRO A 48 7.08 -10.68 16.80
C PRO A 48 5.70 -11.00 16.24
N GLY A 49 5.58 -12.01 15.37
CA GLY A 49 4.33 -12.45 14.79
C GLY A 49 3.68 -11.44 13.82
N SER A 50 4.41 -10.40 13.38
CA SER A 50 3.92 -9.48 12.37
C SER A 50 4.12 -10.04 10.95
N SER A 51 3.22 -9.67 10.03
CA SER A 51 3.36 -10.00 8.61
C SER A 51 2.78 -8.94 7.70
N ILE A 52 3.33 -8.82 6.47
CA ILE A 52 2.85 -7.90 5.43
C ILE A 52 2.69 -8.68 4.13
N VAL A 53 1.55 -8.50 3.48
CA VAL A 53 1.29 -9.06 2.15
C VAL A 53 0.85 -7.94 1.22
N ILE A 54 1.56 -7.78 0.10
CA ILE A 54 1.22 -6.85 -0.98
C ILE A 54 0.86 -7.68 -2.20
N GLY A 55 -0.34 -7.49 -2.71
CA GLY A 55 -0.87 -8.19 -3.88
C GLY A 55 -0.22 -7.74 -5.19
N ASP A 56 -0.71 -8.29 -6.30
CA ASP A 56 -0.16 -8.07 -7.62
C ASP A 56 -0.51 -6.69 -8.18
N ASN A 57 0.31 -6.19 -9.10
CA ASN A 57 0.12 -4.93 -9.82
C ASN A 57 -0.04 -3.71 -8.89
N CYS A 58 0.51 -3.77 -7.69
CA CYS A 58 0.49 -2.65 -6.74
C CYS A 58 1.66 -1.70 -6.98
N ASN A 59 1.52 -0.47 -6.48
CA ASN A 59 2.66 0.43 -6.39
C ASN A 59 2.81 0.98 -4.97
N VAL A 60 4.04 1.02 -4.50
CA VAL A 60 4.46 1.60 -3.24
C VAL A 60 5.42 2.72 -3.58
N GLN A 61 4.93 3.96 -3.52
CA GLN A 61 5.65 5.14 -3.99
C GLN A 61 6.75 5.59 -3.01
N ASP A 62 7.47 6.66 -3.39
CA ASP A 62 8.60 7.17 -2.62
C ASP A 62 8.20 7.52 -1.17
N ASN A 63 9.06 7.17 -0.23
CA ASN A 63 8.91 7.44 1.20
C ASN A 63 7.64 6.85 1.85
N VAL A 64 6.98 5.89 1.22
CA VAL A 64 5.87 5.16 1.85
C VAL A 64 6.39 4.32 3.00
N ILE A 65 5.65 4.29 4.10
CA ILE A 65 5.95 3.42 5.24
C ILE A 65 4.82 2.41 5.42
N ILE A 66 5.17 1.12 5.39
CA ILE A 66 4.27 0.03 5.77
C ILE A 66 4.87 -0.70 6.97
N HIS A 67 4.14 -0.76 8.08
CA HIS A 67 4.62 -1.39 9.30
C HIS A 67 3.59 -2.34 9.91
N GLY A 68 3.99 -3.58 10.16
CA GLY A 68 3.20 -4.57 10.91
C GLY A 68 3.48 -4.50 12.40
N LEU A 69 2.46 -4.33 13.24
CA LEU A 69 2.56 -4.46 14.69
C LEU A 69 2.68 -5.93 15.12
N SER A 70 3.15 -6.14 16.34
CA SER A 70 3.20 -7.47 16.96
C SER A 70 1.88 -8.21 16.86
N ASN A 71 1.94 -9.48 16.45
CA ASN A 71 0.79 -10.37 16.27
C ASN A 71 -0.30 -9.78 15.36
N SER A 72 0.08 -8.97 14.37
CA SER A 72 -0.85 -8.36 13.44
C SER A 72 -0.40 -8.52 11.98
N LYS A 73 -1.34 -8.28 11.07
CA LYS A 73 -1.11 -8.35 9.63
C LYS A 73 -1.47 -7.03 8.96
N VAL A 74 -0.65 -6.64 7.99
CA VAL A 74 -1.04 -5.68 6.95
C VAL A 74 -1.28 -6.45 5.65
N SER A 75 -2.43 -6.24 5.03
CA SER A 75 -2.78 -6.85 3.75
C SER A 75 -3.19 -5.77 2.76
N VAL A 76 -2.49 -5.69 1.63
CA VAL A 76 -2.79 -4.78 0.52
C VAL A 76 -3.27 -5.63 -0.65
N GLY A 77 -4.50 -5.41 -1.09
CA GLY A 77 -5.12 -6.11 -2.23
C GLY A 77 -4.48 -5.72 -3.56
N ASN A 78 -4.73 -6.53 -4.59
CA ASN A 78 -4.22 -6.31 -5.94
C ASN A 78 -4.62 -4.93 -6.50
N ASN A 79 -3.86 -4.42 -7.47
CA ASN A 79 -4.17 -3.16 -8.16
C ASN A 79 -4.33 -1.95 -7.21
N THR A 80 -3.61 -1.93 -6.10
CA THR A 80 -3.69 -0.87 -5.07
C THR A 80 -2.49 0.05 -5.17
N SER A 81 -2.74 1.36 -5.08
CA SER A 81 -1.72 2.40 -5.10
C SER A 81 -1.51 3.00 -3.73
N LEU A 82 -0.27 2.95 -3.25
CA LEU A 82 0.18 3.65 -2.05
C LEU A 82 1.03 4.84 -2.48
N ALA A 83 0.45 6.05 -2.46
CA ALA A 83 1.07 7.24 -2.99
C ALA A 83 2.12 7.84 -2.04
N HIS A 84 2.96 8.75 -2.57
CA HIS A 84 4.14 9.27 -1.91
C HIS A 84 3.93 9.66 -0.44
N GLY A 85 4.76 9.12 0.43
CA GLY A 85 4.79 9.44 1.85
C GLY A 85 3.59 8.99 2.67
N CYS A 86 2.67 8.19 2.12
CA CYS A 86 1.57 7.64 2.92
C CYS A 86 2.08 6.62 3.94
N ILE A 87 1.31 6.40 5.00
CA ILE A 87 1.63 5.44 6.06
C ILE A 87 0.50 4.42 6.16
N VAL A 88 0.85 3.15 6.04
CA VAL A 88 -0.04 2.00 6.28
C VAL A 88 0.47 1.24 7.49
N HIS A 89 -0.30 1.24 8.58
CA HIS A 89 0.16 0.66 9.82
C HIS A 89 -0.80 -0.43 10.31
N GLY A 90 -0.26 -1.57 10.70
CA GLY A 90 -1.05 -2.72 11.15
C GLY A 90 -1.72 -2.54 12.53
N PRO A 91 -2.77 -3.34 12.81
CA PRO A 91 -3.45 -4.20 11.83
C PRO A 91 -4.17 -3.38 10.75
N CYS A 92 -4.07 -3.78 9.49
CA CYS A 92 -4.73 -3.04 8.42
C CYS A 92 -5.03 -3.95 7.22
N VAL A 93 -6.24 -3.85 6.69
CA VAL A 93 -6.63 -4.51 5.44
C VAL A 93 -7.05 -3.45 4.43
N LEU A 94 -6.36 -3.41 3.30
CA LEU A 94 -6.77 -2.64 2.12
C LEU A 94 -7.28 -3.62 1.06
N GLY A 95 -8.50 -3.44 0.62
CA GLY A 95 -9.09 -4.20 -0.47
C GLY A 95 -8.42 -3.94 -1.82
N GLU A 96 -8.80 -4.70 -2.81
CA GLU A 96 -8.33 -4.56 -4.18
C GLU A 96 -8.72 -3.19 -4.77
N GLY A 97 -7.87 -2.62 -5.62
CA GLY A 97 -8.16 -1.41 -6.37
C GLY A 97 -8.19 -0.13 -5.54
N CYS A 98 -7.68 -0.13 -4.32
CA CYS A 98 -7.65 1.06 -3.48
C CYS A 98 -6.56 2.05 -3.91
N PHE A 99 -6.75 3.31 -3.56
CA PHE A 99 -5.74 4.36 -3.64
C PHE A 99 -5.60 5.03 -2.29
N VAL A 100 -4.38 5.11 -1.77
CA VAL A 100 -4.03 5.83 -0.55
C VAL A 100 -3.16 7.03 -0.93
N GLY A 101 -3.71 8.22 -0.76
CA GLY A 101 -3.15 9.50 -1.24
C GLY A 101 -1.87 9.95 -0.53
N PHE A 102 -1.27 11.04 -1.04
CA PHE A 102 -0.01 11.59 -0.52
C PHE A 102 -0.14 11.94 0.96
N GLY A 103 0.80 11.46 1.79
CA GLY A 103 0.83 11.74 3.21
C GLY A 103 -0.37 11.22 4.02
N ALA A 104 -1.29 10.46 3.42
CA ALA A 104 -2.41 9.90 4.15
C ALA A 104 -1.94 8.82 5.14
N VAL A 105 -2.68 8.65 6.25
CA VAL A 105 -2.40 7.66 7.28
C VAL A 105 -3.59 6.72 7.41
N VAL A 106 -3.35 5.42 7.24
CA VAL A 106 -4.33 4.35 7.50
C VAL A 106 -3.80 3.41 8.56
N PHE A 107 -4.54 3.24 9.65
CA PHE A 107 -4.10 2.51 10.82
C PHE A 107 -5.25 1.80 11.52
N ASP A 108 -5.06 0.52 11.85
CA ASP A 108 -6.04 -0.27 12.63
C ASP A 108 -7.44 -0.21 12.00
N CYS A 109 -7.54 -0.55 10.71
CA CYS A 109 -8.76 -0.40 9.93
C CYS A 109 -8.92 -1.48 8.87
N THR A 110 -10.17 -1.71 8.46
CA THR A 110 -10.52 -2.51 7.28
C THR A 110 -11.11 -1.60 6.22
N ILE A 111 -10.47 -1.55 5.06
CA ILE A 111 -10.90 -0.76 3.93
C ILE A 111 -11.29 -1.72 2.81
N GLY A 112 -12.54 -1.70 2.40
CA GLY A 112 -13.09 -2.51 1.32
C GLY A 112 -12.43 -2.22 -0.02
N LYS A 113 -12.96 -2.81 -1.09
CA LYS A 113 -12.42 -2.66 -2.44
C LYS A 113 -12.73 -1.27 -3.02
N ASP A 114 -11.93 -0.88 -4.00
CA ASP A 114 -12.16 0.32 -4.82
C ASP A 114 -12.29 1.64 -4.06
N ASN A 115 -11.75 1.73 -2.85
CA ASN A 115 -11.77 2.98 -2.10
C ASN A 115 -10.73 3.98 -2.61
N LEU A 116 -11.05 5.26 -2.51
CA LEU A 116 -10.17 6.39 -2.80
C LEU A 116 -9.97 7.19 -1.50
N ILE A 117 -8.80 7.04 -0.87
CA ILE A 117 -8.41 7.83 0.28
C ILE A 117 -7.53 8.95 -0.24
N LEU A 118 -8.00 10.21 -0.16
CA LEU A 118 -7.30 11.34 -0.70
C LEU A 118 -6.17 11.84 0.22
N HIS A 119 -5.53 12.95 -0.18
CA HIS A 119 -4.26 13.39 0.38
C HIS A 119 -4.39 13.86 1.83
N ASN A 120 -3.38 13.54 2.65
CA ASN A 120 -3.31 13.91 4.08
C ASN A 120 -4.52 13.49 4.92
N ALA A 121 -5.34 12.55 4.43
CA ALA A 121 -6.44 11.99 5.21
C ALA A 121 -5.91 11.06 6.31
N THR A 122 -6.64 10.98 7.43
CA THR A 122 -6.35 10.02 8.51
C THR A 122 -7.54 9.09 8.69
N VAL A 123 -7.33 7.80 8.49
CA VAL A 123 -8.34 6.74 8.68
C VAL A 123 -7.85 5.79 9.76
N ARG A 124 -8.61 5.66 10.85
CA ARG A 124 -8.20 4.84 11.98
C ARG A 124 -9.37 4.24 12.73
N LYS A 125 -9.28 2.93 13.03
CA LYS A 125 -10.25 2.18 13.87
C LYS A 125 -11.67 2.18 13.30
N VAL A 126 -11.78 2.12 11.99
CA VAL A 126 -13.05 2.07 11.28
C VAL A 126 -13.02 1.03 10.16
N ASP A 127 -14.21 0.56 9.79
CA ASP A 127 -14.41 -0.29 8.62
C ASP A 127 -15.09 0.55 7.52
N ILE A 128 -14.40 0.73 6.39
CA ILE A 128 -14.93 1.45 5.22
C ILE A 128 -15.40 0.42 4.19
N PRO A 129 -16.68 0.43 3.78
CA PRO A 129 -17.19 -0.47 2.73
C PRO A 129 -16.57 -0.16 1.37
N ASP A 130 -16.86 -0.99 0.37
CA ASP A 130 -16.36 -0.83 -0.99
C ASP A 130 -16.79 0.51 -1.61
N GLY A 131 -15.95 1.06 -2.50
CA GLY A 131 -16.30 2.16 -3.39
C GLY A 131 -16.56 3.51 -2.72
N LYS A 132 -15.86 3.84 -1.64
CA LYS A 132 -16.00 5.12 -0.94
C LYS A 132 -14.83 6.07 -1.21
N VAL A 133 -15.11 7.37 -1.06
CA VAL A 133 -14.11 8.43 -1.16
C VAL A 133 -13.93 9.09 0.21
N VAL A 134 -12.70 9.05 0.72
CA VAL A 134 -12.28 9.82 1.90
C VAL A 134 -11.62 11.09 1.37
N PRO A 135 -12.20 12.30 1.63
CA PRO A 135 -11.69 13.55 1.07
C PRO A 135 -10.33 13.97 1.63
N ASP A 136 -9.67 14.94 0.95
CA ASP A 136 -8.41 15.53 1.40
C ASP A 136 -8.49 16.04 2.83
N GLY A 137 -7.48 15.69 3.63
CA GLY A 137 -7.35 16.13 5.01
C GLY A 137 -8.43 15.63 5.96
N ALA A 138 -9.34 14.76 5.53
CA ALA A 138 -10.40 14.22 6.38
C ALA A 138 -9.83 13.36 7.51
N ILE A 139 -10.50 13.40 8.66
CA ILE A 139 -10.19 12.57 9.83
C ILE A 139 -11.37 11.64 10.08
N ILE A 140 -11.21 10.37 9.72
CA ILE A 140 -12.23 9.32 9.85
C ILE A 140 -11.79 8.36 10.95
N THR A 141 -12.29 8.57 12.15
CA THR A 141 -11.88 7.80 13.33
C THR A 141 -13.05 7.23 14.13
N GLU A 142 -14.27 7.51 13.70
CA GLU A 142 -15.49 6.97 14.26
C GLU A 142 -16.36 6.35 13.16
N GLN A 143 -16.95 5.20 13.41
CA GLN A 143 -17.74 4.48 12.40
C GLN A 143 -18.94 5.31 11.85
N LYS A 144 -19.46 6.25 12.63
CA LYS A 144 -20.51 7.18 12.17
C LYS A 144 -20.06 8.10 11.03
N ASP A 145 -18.76 8.43 10.95
CA ASP A 145 -18.21 9.31 9.93
C ASP A 145 -18.18 8.61 8.57
N VAL A 146 -18.02 7.28 8.57
CA VAL A 146 -18.03 6.45 7.35
C VAL A 146 -19.36 6.55 6.61
N ALA A 147 -20.47 6.70 7.32
CA ALA A 147 -21.80 6.85 6.72
C ALA A 147 -21.97 8.15 5.90
N GLN A 148 -21.09 9.12 6.08
CA GLN A 148 -21.10 10.41 5.36
C GLN A 148 -20.20 10.40 4.11
N LEU A 149 -19.40 9.34 3.89
CA LEU A 149 -18.48 9.26 2.75
C LEU A 149 -19.26 9.13 1.44
N ALA A 150 -18.85 9.91 0.45
CA ALA A 150 -19.39 9.81 -0.90
C ALA A 150 -19.00 8.48 -1.56
N ASP A 151 -19.81 8.08 -2.53
CA ASP A 151 -19.50 6.97 -3.41
C ASP A 151 -18.46 7.38 -4.45
N LEU A 152 -17.64 6.41 -4.88
CA LEU A 152 -16.63 6.59 -5.91
C LEU A 152 -17.28 6.97 -7.24
N SER A 153 -16.83 8.06 -7.86
CA SER A 153 -17.28 8.47 -9.19
C SER A 153 -16.60 7.66 -10.31
N PRO A 154 -17.15 7.66 -11.54
CA PRO A 154 -16.46 7.09 -12.70
C PRO A 154 -15.10 7.76 -12.97
N GLU A 155 -15.00 9.09 -12.80
CA GLU A 155 -13.76 9.84 -12.98
C GLU A 155 -12.69 9.42 -11.95
N ASP A 156 -13.07 9.22 -10.69
CA ASP A 156 -12.16 8.71 -9.64
C ASP A 156 -11.68 7.30 -9.96
N SER A 157 -12.57 6.44 -10.49
CA SER A 157 -12.21 5.09 -10.92
C SER A 157 -11.20 5.12 -12.07
N ASP A 158 -11.39 5.98 -13.05
CA ASP A 158 -10.49 6.11 -14.21
C ASP A 158 -9.14 6.71 -13.79
N PHE A 159 -9.14 7.66 -12.85
CA PHE A 159 -7.91 8.17 -12.24
C PHE A 159 -7.09 7.03 -11.61
N LYS A 160 -7.69 6.21 -10.74
CA LYS A 160 -7.00 5.09 -10.09
C LYS A 160 -6.41 4.11 -11.11
N LYS A 161 -7.15 3.74 -12.15
CA LYS A 161 -6.68 2.86 -13.23
C LYS A 161 -5.50 3.46 -13.97
N SER A 162 -5.53 4.78 -14.25
CA SER A 162 -4.43 5.47 -14.93
C SER A 162 -3.14 5.43 -14.10
N VAL A 163 -3.24 5.59 -12.79
CA VAL A 163 -2.08 5.48 -11.88
C VAL A 163 -1.48 4.08 -11.92
N ILE A 164 -2.30 3.04 -11.87
CA ILE A 164 -1.81 1.65 -11.98
C ILE A 164 -1.12 1.43 -13.32
N ALA A 165 -1.73 1.84 -14.43
CA ALA A 165 -1.16 1.65 -15.77
C ALA A 165 0.23 2.30 -15.92
N VAL A 166 0.40 3.53 -15.40
CA VAL A 166 1.71 4.22 -15.41
C VAL A 166 2.74 3.45 -14.59
N ASN A 167 2.37 2.94 -13.42
CA ASN A 167 3.32 2.21 -12.57
C ASN A 167 3.72 0.85 -13.13
N LEU A 168 2.81 0.15 -13.79
CA LEU A 168 3.15 -1.08 -14.53
C LEU A 168 4.15 -0.80 -15.67
N HIS A 169 3.97 0.32 -16.39
CA HIS A 169 4.93 0.75 -17.39
C HIS A 169 6.31 1.09 -16.80
N LEU A 170 6.36 1.67 -15.58
CA LEU A 170 7.62 1.90 -14.87
C LEU A 170 8.31 0.59 -14.47
N VAL A 171 7.56 -0.42 -14.01
CA VAL A 171 8.11 -1.76 -13.71
C VAL A 171 8.79 -2.33 -14.95
N GLU A 172 8.11 -2.31 -16.09
CA GLU A 172 8.66 -2.78 -17.36
C GLU A 172 9.93 -1.99 -17.77
N GLY A 173 9.85 -0.66 -17.73
CA GLY A 173 10.94 0.23 -18.11
C GLY A 173 12.20 0.01 -17.29
N TYR A 174 12.08 0.01 -15.96
CA TYR A 174 13.22 -0.19 -15.07
C TYR A 174 13.77 -1.62 -15.12
N THR A 175 12.90 -2.62 -15.31
CA THR A 175 13.34 -4.02 -15.49
C THR A 175 14.17 -4.18 -16.76
N ASN A 176 13.82 -3.48 -17.85
CA ASN A 176 14.57 -3.52 -19.08
C ASN A 176 15.93 -2.82 -18.94
N LEU A 177 15.97 -1.64 -18.30
CA LEU A 177 17.23 -0.94 -18.03
C LEU A 177 18.22 -1.80 -17.23
N SER A 178 17.73 -2.58 -16.25
CA SER A 178 18.58 -3.47 -15.43
C SER A 178 19.19 -4.64 -16.21
N LYS A 179 18.68 -4.96 -17.41
CA LYS A 179 19.23 -6.02 -18.29
C LYS A 179 20.29 -5.52 -19.26
N GLU A 180 20.41 -4.20 -19.41
CA GLU A 180 21.36 -3.57 -20.32
C GLU A 180 22.73 -3.25 -19.67
N VAL A 181 22.83 -3.45 -18.35
CA VAL A 181 24.04 -3.26 -17.52
C VAL A 181 24.63 -4.60 -17.16
#